data_408478be1866536a6cb415dbce0d6b9c
#
_entry.id   408478be1866536a6cb415dbce0d6b9c
#
_cell.length_a   1.000
_cell.length_b   1.000
_cell.length_c   1.000
_cell.angle_alpha   90.00
_cell.angle_beta   90.00
_cell.angle_gamma   90.00
#
_symmetry.space_group_name_H-M   'P 1'
#
loop_
_entity.id
_entity.type
_entity.pdbx_description
1 polymer ?
#
loop_
_entity_poly.entity_id
_entity_poly.type
_entity_poly.pdbx_seq_one_letter_code
_entity_poly.pdbx_strand_id
1 'polypeptide(L)'
;MSRQIDEVLLKAHELTHGQRREEYNHPFDDYSRVVDIFRAFSGVELTPAQGAMFMVSVKLARLQNNYRKNLLHVDSVIDAAGYLWCYAQIAEKMEHMTA
;
A
#
# COMPACT_ATOMS: atom_id res chain seq x y z
N MET A 1 -10.19 -15.22 19.59
CA MET A 1 -9.74 -14.32 18.53
C MET A 1 -10.19 -14.84 17.18
N SER A 2 -10.56 -13.95 16.28
CA SER A 2 -11.03 -14.34 14.97
C SER A 2 -9.89 -14.94 14.13
N ARG A 3 -10.20 -16.04 13.43
CA ARG A 3 -9.28 -16.65 12.47
C ARG A 3 -8.82 -15.66 11.40
N GLN A 4 -9.70 -14.73 11.02
CA GLN A 4 -9.35 -13.67 10.04
C GLN A 4 -8.18 -12.81 10.50
N ILE A 5 -8.10 -12.54 11.80
CA ILE A 5 -7.00 -11.72 12.35
C ILE A 5 -5.69 -12.47 12.25
N ASP A 6 -5.70 -13.77 12.53
CA ASP A 6 -4.49 -14.60 12.48
C ASP A 6 -3.94 -14.71 11.04
N GLU A 7 -4.81 -14.58 10.04
CA GLU A 7 -4.46 -14.72 8.63
C GLU A 7 -4.10 -13.40 7.93
N VAL A 8 -4.18 -12.26 8.64
CA VAL A 8 -3.96 -10.94 8.01
C VAL A 8 -2.61 -10.86 7.29
N LEU A 9 -1.52 -11.24 7.95
CA LEU A 9 -0.19 -11.16 7.36
C LEU A 9 -0.02 -12.13 6.19
N LEU A 10 -0.60 -13.32 6.30
CA LEU A 10 -0.56 -14.30 5.23
C LEU A 10 -1.30 -13.78 4.00
N LYS A 11 -2.48 -13.20 4.18
CA LYS A 11 -3.25 -12.64 3.08
C LYS A 11 -2.56 -11.44 2.44
N ALA A 12 -1.95 -10.58 3.25
CA ALA A 12 -1.16 -9.47 2.73
C ALA A 12 0.03 -9.97 1.90
N HIS A 13 0.68 -11.03 2.35
CA HIS A 13 1.77 -11.66 1.61
C HIS A 13 1.28 -12.23 0.28
N GLU A 14 0.15 -12.91 0.27
CA GLU A 14 -0.43 -13.48 -0.96
C GLU A 14 -0.75 -12.38 -1.98
N LEU A 15 -1.33 -11.27 -1.54
CA LEU A 15 -1.67 -10.16 -2.43
C LEU A 15 -0.44 -9.51 -3.06
N THR A 16 0.69 -9.51 -2.37
CA THR A 16 1.90 -8.85 -2.84
C THR A 16 2.85 -9.79 -3.60
N HIS A 17 2.72 -11.12 -3.41
CA HIS A 17 3.65 -12.10 -3.96
C HIS A 17 3.00 -13.14 -4.87
N GLY A 18 1.67 -13.15 -4.98
CA GLY A 18 0.95 -14.08 -5.82
C GLY A 18 0.78 -13.60 -7.25
N GLN A 19 -0.28 -14.05 -7.90
CA GLN A 19 -0.61 -13.70 -9.29
C GLN A 19 -0.65 -12.19 -9.52
N ARG A 20 -1.09 -11.43 -8.53
CA ARG A 20 -1.16 -9.97 -8.62
C ARG A 20 0.22 -9.36 -8.85
N ARG A 21 1.26 -9.96 -8.25
CA ARG A 21 2.63 -9.50 -8.41
C ARG A 21 3.11 -9.65 -9.84
N GLU A 22 2.64 -10.67 -10.53
CA GLU A 22 2.98 -10.91 -11.94
C GLU A 22 2.29 -9.91 -12.87
N GLU A 23 1.08 -9.49 -12.52
CA GLU A 23 0.30 -8.53 -13.31
C GLU A 23 0.84 -7.11 -13.19
N TYR A 24 1.43 -6.78 -12.04
CA TYR A 24 1.98 -5.46 -11.76
C TYR A 24 3.50 -5.55 -11.71
N ASN A 25 4.17 -4.59 -12.28
CA ASN A 25 5.62 -4.47 -12.21
C ASN A 25 6.08 -4.24 -10.77
N HIS A 26 7.41 -4.09 -10.58
CA HIS A 26 7.93 -3.70 -9.27
C HIS A 26 7.16 -2.48 -8.75
N PRO A 27 6.85 -2.43 -7.44
CA PRO A 27 6.10 -1.30 -6.87
C PRO A 27 6.68 0.07 -7.22
N PHE A 28 8.00 0.19 -7.32
CA PHE A 28 8.62 1.45 -7.72
C PHE A 28 8.12 1.90 -9.11
N ASP A 29 8.08 0.99 -10.08
CA ASP A 29 7.66 1.33 -11.44
C ASP A 29 6.17 1.66 -11.48
N ASP A 30 5.36 0.90 -10.77
CA ASP A 30 3.93 1.13 -10.70
C ASP A 30 3.61 2.48 -10.05
N TYR A 31 4.20 2.76 -8.90
CA TYR A 31 3.94 4.01 -8.19
C TYR A 31 4.58 5.22 -8.85
N SER A 32 5.65 5.04 -9.64
CA SER A 32 6.18 6.12 -10.48
C SER A 32 5.12 6.59 -11.47
N ARG A 33 4.38 5.66 -12.07
CA ARG A 33 3.26 6.00 -12.96
C ARG A 33 2.10 6.65 -12.21
N VAL A 34 1.76 6.11 -11.03
CA VAL A 34 0.68 6.66 -10.22
C VAL A 34 0.93 8.13 -9.89
N VAL A 35 2.13 8.46 -9.42
CA VAL A 35 2.45 9.83 -9.02
C VAL A 35 2.57 10.76 -10.22
N ASP A 36 3.00 10.27 -11.37
CA ASP A 36 3.03 11.06 -12.60
C ASP A 36 1.62 11.44 -13.05
N ILE A 37 0.70 10.49 -13.02
CA ILE A 37 -0.71 10.73 -13.36
C ILE A 37 -1.31 11.72 -12.35
N PHE A 38 -1.07 11.53 -11.07
CA PHE A 38 -1.58 12.43 -10.04
C PHE A 38 -1.08 13.85 -10.22
N ARG A 39 0.21 14.01 -10.53
CA ARG A 39 0.78 15.33 -10.81
C ARG A 39 0.11 15.99 -12.01
N ALA A 40 -0.21 15.20 -13.04
CA ALA A 40 -0.78 15.74 -14.27
C ALA A 40 -2.12 16.45 -14.04
N PHE A 41 -2.98 15.94 -13.14
CA PHE A 41 -4.27 16.58 -12.90
C PHE A 41 -4.32 17.44 -11.64
N SER A 42 -3.48 17.18 -10.65
CA SER A 42 -3.52 17.93 -9.38
C SER A 42 -2.48 19.03 -9.28
N GLY A 43 -1.39 18.92 -10.05
CA GLY A 43 -0.24 19.80 -9.92
C GLY A 43 0.64 19.48 -8.72
N VAL A 44 0.28 18.46 -7.92
CA VAL A 44 1.03 18.08 -6.73
C VAL A 44 2.08 17.04 -7.10
N GLU A 45 3.33 17.29 -6.72
CA GLU A 45 4.44 16.39 -6.99
C GLU A 45 4.73 15.52 -5.77
N LEU A 46 4.62 14.22 -5.95
CA LEU A 46 4.91 13.22 -4.92
C LEU A 46 6.03 12.30 -5.40
N THR A 47 6.82 11.77 -4.47
CA THR A 47 7.70 10.65 -4.78
C THR A 47 6.89 9.36 -4.84
N PRO A 48 7.40 8.30 -5.50
CA PRO A 48 6.70 7.01 -5.49
C PRO A 48 6.44 6.49 -4.07
N ALA A 49 7.39 6.67 -3.15
CA ALA A 49 7.21 6.27 -1.76
C ALA A 49 6.05 7.02 -1.09
N GLN A 50 5.94 8.32 -1.35
CA GLN A 50 4.82 9.12 -0.83
C GLN A 50 3.50 8.65 -1.41
N GLY A 51 3.48 8.22 -2.68
CA GLY A 51 2.29 7.65 -3.29
C GLY A 51 1.80 6.41 -2.57
N ALA A 52 2.72 5.51 -2.21
CA ALA A 52 2.37 4.32 -1.44
C ALA A 52 1.87 4.68 -0.04
N MET A 53 2.51 5.65 0.63
CA MET A 53 2.06 6.12 1.95
C MET A 53 0.68 6.79 1.88
N PHE A 54 0.37 7.45 0.79
CA PHE A 54 -0.97 7.98 0.59
C PHE A 54 -2.02 6.87 0.62
N MET A 55 -1.73 5.74 -0.03
CA MET A 55 -2.64 4.58 -0.03
C MET A 55 -2.78 3.97 1.37
N VAL A 56 -1.70 3.92 2.14
CA VAL A 56 -1.78 3.52 3.55
C VAL A 56 -2.75 4.43 4.30
N SER A 57 -2.63 5.75 4.08
CA SER A 57 -3.50 6.73 4.74
C SER A 57 -4.98 6.52 4.42
N VAL A 58 -5.29 6.16 3.16
CA VAL A 58 -6.66 5.83 2.75
C VAL A 58 -7.21 4.67 3.58
N LYS A 59 -6.40 3.62 3.77
CA LYS A 59 -6.84 2.45 4.55
C LYS A 59 -6.94 2.75 6.03
N LEU A 60 -6.04 3.57 6.57
CA LEU A 60 -6.13 4.01 7.95
C LEU A 60 -7.40 4.84 8.20
N ALA A 61 -7.78 5.68 7.25
CA ALA A 61 -9.02 6.46 7.36
C ALA A 61 -10.24 5.54 7.44
N ARG A 62 -10.26 4.46 6.66
CA ARG A 62 -11.34 3.46 6.72
C ARG A 62 -11.36 2.74 8.07
N LEU A 63 -10.19 2.39 8.59
CA LEU A 63 -10.09 1.76 9.91
C LEU A 63 -10.60 2.69 11.00
N GLN A 64 -10.26 3.96 10.95
CA GLN A 64 -10.73 4.94 11.93
C GLN A 64 -12.26 5.07 11.88
N ASN A 65 -12.82 5.14 10.67
CA ASN A 65 -14.26 5.26 10.51
C ASN A 65 -14.99 4.03 11.09
N ASN A 66 -14.48 2.84 10.83
CA ASN A 66 -15.06 1.60 11.37
C ASN A 66 -14.87 1.48 12.88
N TYR A 67 -13.73 1.92 13.39
CA TYR A 67 -13.45 1.91 14.82
C TYR A 67 -14.48 2.74 15.59
N ARG A 68 -14.87 3.89 15.05
CA ARG A 68 -15.92 4.75 15.65
C ARG A 68 -17.27 4.04 15.76
N LYS A 69 -17.50 3.03 14.91
CA LYS A 69 -18.73 2.23 14.92
C LYS A 69 -18.55 0.93 15.67
N ASN A 70 -17.43 0.77 16.40
CA ASN A 70 -17.07 -0.46 17.11
C ASN A 70 -16.98 -1.66 16.18
N LEU A 71 -16.51 -1.45 14.95
CA LEU A 71 -16.33 -2.49 13.95
C LEU A 71 -14.87 -2.59 13.54
N LEU A 72 -14.43 -3.79 13.20
CA LEU A 72 -13.12 -4.04 12.64
C LEU A 72 -13.28 -4.33 11.15
N HIS A 73 -12.57 -3.57 10.31
CA HIS A 73 -12.55 -3.81 8.86
C HIS A 73 -11.25 -4.52 8.48
N VAL A 74 -11.30 -5.85 8.51
CA VAL A 74 -10.12 -6.70 8.31
C VAL A 74 -9.47 -6.45 6.94
N ASP A 75 -10.27 -6.27 5.89
CA ASP A 75 -9.74 -6.00 4.55
C ASP A 75 -8.86 -4.76 4.51
N SER A 76 -9.23 -3.70 5.24
CA SER A 76 -8.40 -2.50 5.31
C SER A 76 -7.08 -2.73 6.05
N VAL A 77 -7.07 -3.61 7.06
CA VAL A 77 -5.82 -3.99 7.74
C VAL A 77 -4.91 -4.74 6.78
N ILE A 78 -5.46 -5.69 6.03
CA ILE A 78 -4.71 -6.47 5.04
C ILE A 78 -4.13 -5.54 3.96
N ASP A 79 -4.96 -4.65 3.42
CA ASP A 79 -4.55 -3.71 2.39
C ASP A 79 -3.47 -2.74 2.88
N ALA A 80 -3.62 -2.23 4.11
CA ALA A 80 -2.62 -1.35 4.70
C ALA A 80 -1.26 -2.06 4.83
N ALA A 81 -1.27 -3.32 5.26
CA ALA A 81 -0.05 -4.12 5.35
C ALA A 81 0.60 -4.31 3.97
N GLY A 82 -0.21 -4.57 2.95
CA GLY A 82 0.26 -4.70 1.56
C GLY A 82 0.88 -3.41 1.04
N TYR A 83 0.26 -2.27 1.28
CA TYR A 83 0.80 -0.97 0.86
C TYR A 83 2.06 -0.59 1.63
N LEU A 84 2.17 -0.99 2.89
CA LEU A 84 3.41 -0.79 3.65
C LEU A 84 4.55 -1.62 3.09
N TRP A 85 4.26 -2.85 2.64
CA TRP A 85 5.26 -3.65 1.93
C TRP A 85 5.71 -2.96 0.65
N CYS A 86 4.76 -2.43 -0.14
CA CYS A 86 5.09 -1.66 -1.34
C CYS A 86 5.98 -0.47 -1.03
N TYR A 87 5.64 0.28 0.02
CA TYR A 87 6.46 1.40 0.49
C TYR A 87 7.89 0.96 0.78
N ALA A 88 8.05 -0.15 1.50
CA ALA A 88 9.37 -0.66 1.87
C ALA A 88 10.19 -1.04 0.63
N GLN A 89 9.56 -1.69 -0.35
CA GLN A 89 10.21 -2.05 -1.61
C GLN A 89 10.65 -0.82 -2.40
N ILE A 90 9.81 0.21 -2.44
CA ILE A 90 10.11 1.47 -3.13
C ILE A 90 11.26 2.18 -2.43
N ALA A 91 11.19 2.30 -1.11
CA ALA A 91 12.20 2.99 -0.33
C ALA A 91 13.57 2.32 -0.46
N GLU A 92 13.60 0.99 -0.42
CA GLU A 92 14.84 0.23 -0.60
C GLU A 92 15.44 0.47 -1.98
N LYS A 93 14.62 0.45 -3.02
CA LYS A 93 15.12 0.71 -4.38
C LYS A 93 15.65 2.13 -4.53
N MET A 94 14.95 3.12 -3.95
CA MET A 94 15.40 4.51 -3.99
C MET A 94 16.74 4.69 -3.26
N GLU A 95 16.94 4.02 -2.15
CA GLU A 95 18.20 4.00 -1.43
C GLU A 95 19.34 3.52 -2.32
N HIS A 96 19.13 2.43 -3.04
CA HIS A 96 20.14 1.89 -3.95
C HIS A 96 20.42 2.78 -5.15
N MET A 97 19.43 3.57 -5.59
CA MET A 97 19.60 4.50 -6.70
C MET A 97 20.43 5.72 -6.32
N THR A 98 20.47 6.07 -5.04
CA THR A 98 21.21 7.25 -4.55
C THR A 98 22.55 6.90 -3.91
N ALA A 99 22.82 5.61 -3.72
CA ALA A 99 24.06 5.15 -3.07
C ALA A 99 25.29 5.31 -3.98
#